data_a742320636b9682d8f0e360e47362043
#
_entry.id   a742320636b9682d8f0e360e47362043
#
_cell.length_a   1.000
_cell.length_b   1.000
_cell.length_c   1.000
_cell.angle_alpha   90.00
_cell.angle_beta   90.00
_cell.angle_gamma   90.00
#
_symmetry.space_group_name_H-M   'P 1'
#
loop_
_entity.id
_entity.type
_entity.pdbx_description
1 polymer ?
#
loop_
_entity_poly.entity_id
_entity_poly.type
_entity_poly.pdbx_seq_one_letter_code
_entity_poly.pdbx_strand_id
1 'polypeptide(L)'
;MTTKEAIQTVVKALKANNFNVRYLEKAADAVPIILDLIPRNAALEMAGSMSVVQLGLQDKLRERGNTGFEFPKPGEIPARKDVLLVSTNAVTLDGKLVNLDGMGNRVAGMIHGIKKVILLVGQNKIVRDVEEAMERVQKVIAPYHAKYLGVKAPCAKTGECTDCDSPMRICNAMTILKKKPPMTDFTIFMVGEDLGLGWDPAWPRERIEKIQSTYRKEIQEFFAKIPRPSYRDE
;
A
#
# COMPACT_ATOMS: atom_id res chain seq x y z
N MET A 1 -1.21 -24.62 5.72
CA MET A 1 -0.29 -23.66 6.39
C MET A 1 -1.15 -22.69 7.18
N THR A 2 -0.89 -22.53 8.47
CA THR A 2 -1.56 -21.57 9.33
C THR A 2 -1.10 -20.14 9.00
N THR A 3 -1.88 -19.13 9.38
CA THR A 3 -1.49 -17.72 9.18
C THR A 3 -0.14 -17.40 9.83
N LYS A 4 0.11 -17.94 11.03
CA LYS A 4 1.38 -17.72 11.74
C LYS A 4 2.58 -18.32 11.00
N GLU A 5 2.44 -19.52 10.47
CA GLU A 5 3.47 -20.16 9.63
C GLU A 5 3.72 -19.37 8.34
N ALA A 6 2.66 -18.85 7.71
CA ALA A 6 2.78 -18.01 6.52
C ALA A 6 3.58 -16.73 6.82
N ILE A 7 3.28 -16.05 7.92
CA ILE A 7 4.01 -14.85 8.34
C ILE A 7 5.49 -15.17 8.59
N GLN A 8 5.79 -16.25 9.30
CA GLN A 8 7.18 -16.64 9.57
C GLN A 8 7.94 -16.97 8.29
N THR A 9 7.30 -17.66 7.35
CA THR A 9 7.85 -17.96 6.02
C THR A 9 8.18 -16.71 5.25
N VAL A 10 7.24 -15.76 5.16
CA VAL A 10 7.41 -14.47 4.48
C VAL A 10 8.52 -13.64 5.13
N VAL A 11 8.55 -13.53 6.45
CA VAL A 11 9.60 -12.78 7.16
C VAL A 11 10.98 -13.35 6.87
N LYS A 12 11.13 -14.68 6.88
CA LYS A 12 12.39 -15.35 6.53
C LYS A 12 12.79 -15.08 5.08
N ALA A 13 11.84 -15.20 4.15
CA ALA A 13 12.08 -14.99 2.72
C ALA A 13 12.43 -13.54 2.39
N LEU A 14 11.74 -12.56 2.97
CA LEU A 14 12.06 -11.14 2.81
C LEU A 14 13.47 -10.82 3.31
N LYS A 15 13.88 -11.36 4.46
CA LYS A 15 15.26 -11.22 4.97
C LYS A 15 16.29 -11.83 4.03
N ALA A 16 16.01 -13.01 3.45
CA ALA A 16 16.86 -13.65 2.44
C ALA A 16 16.95 -12.82 1.14
N ASN A 17 15.93 -12.02 0.85
CA ASN A 17 15.88 -11.05 -0.25
C ASN A 17 16.48 -9.68 0.13
N ASN A 18 17.25 -9.60 1.22
CA ASN A 18 17.98 -8.43 1.72
C ASN A 18 17.10 -7.28 2.25
N PHE A 19 15.82 -7.48 2.51
CA PHE A 19 14.99 -6.49 3.18
C PHE A 19 15.24 -6.49 4.69
N ASN A 20 15.25 -5.31 5.32
CA ASN A 20 15.17 -5.20 6.77
C ASN A 20 13.72 -5.41 7.20
N VAL A 21 13.44 -6.46 7.97
CA VAL A 21 12.07 -6.86 8.33
C VAL A 21 11.92 -7.00 9.84
N ARG A 22 10.88 -6.35 10.37
CA ARG A 22 10.42 -6.50 11.76
C ARG A 22 9.01 -7.09 11.76
N TYR A 23 8.82 -8.15 12.53
CA TYR A 23 7.48 -8.68 12.79
C TYR A 23 6.93 -8.07 14.08
N LEU A 24 5.66 -7.69 14.05
CA LEU A 24 4.90 -7.20 15.19
C LEU A 24 3.55 -7.92 15.22
N GLU A 25 3.11 -8.31 16.40
CA GLU A 25 1.81 -8.95 16.59
C GLU A 25 0.68 -7.95 16.26
N LYS A 26 0.79 -6.75 16.81
CA LYS A 26 -0.20 -5.67 16.65
C LYS A 26 0.33 -4.55 15.78
N ALA A 27 -0.50 -4.04 14.90
CA ALA A 27 -0.17 -2.92 14.02
C ALA A 27 0.10 -1.63 14.81
N ALA A 28 -0.60 -1.42 15.93
CA ALA A 28 -0.39 -0.26 16.80
C ALA A 28 1.04 -0.14 17.33
N ASP A 29 1.73 -1.28 17.55
CA ASP A 29 3.10 -1.31 18.04
C ASP A 29 4.11 -0.76 17.00
N ALA A 30 3.73 -0.75 15.72
CA ALA A 30 4.55 -0.15 14.67
C ALA A 30 4.58 1.39 14.73
N VAL A 31 3.52 2.02 15.25
CA VAL A 31 3.34 3.48 15.22
C VAL A 31 4.52 4.23 15.87
N PRO A 32 4.89 4.00 17.16
CA PRO A 32 6.00 4.70 17.78
C PRO A 32 7.32 4.43 17.05
N ILE A 33 7.56 3.22 16.58
CA ILE A 33 8.79 2.85 15.88
C ILE A 33 8.89 3.56 14.53
N ILE A 34 7.79 3.63 13.77
CA ILE A 34 7.75 4.35 12.48
C ILE A 34 7.98 5.85 12.71
N LEU A 35 7.33 6.43 13.72
CA LEU A 35 7.54 7.84 14.06
C LEU A 35 8.98 8.16 14.43
N ASP A 36 9.69 7.25 15.11
CA ASP A 36 11.10 7.42 15.46
C ASP A 36 12.03 7.30 14.24
N LEU A 37 11.70 6.43 13.28
CA LEU A 37 12.47 6.26 12.05
C LEU A 37 12.35 7.43 11.06
N ILE A 38 11.32 8.26 11.18
CA ILE A 38 11.07 9.38 10.28
C ILE A 38 11.59 10.67 10.91
N PRO A 39 12.55 11.37 10.26
CA PRO A 39 13.03 12.65 10.76
C PRO A 39 11.90 13.68 10.89
N ARG A 40 11.96 14.54 11.89
CA ARG A 40 11.06 15.70 11.98
C ARG A 40 11.26 16.58 10.74
N ASN A 41 10.17 17.16 10.27
CA ASN A 41 10.13 18.02 9.08
C ASN A 41 10.50 17.32 7.74
N ALA A 42 10.69 15.98 7.73
CA ALA A 42 10.89 15.24 6.48
C ALA A 42 9.68 15.36 5.57
N ALA A 43 9.91 15.47 4.26
CA ALA A 43 8.89 15.41 3.24
C ALA A 43 8.56 13.93 2.91
N LEU A 44 7.27 13.56 3.04
CA LEU A 44 6.82 12.19 2.85
C LEU A 44 6.08 12.01 1.52
N GLU A 45 6.21 10.80 0.96
CA GLU A 45 5.29 10.25 -0.03
C GLU A 45 4.52 9.10 0.63
N MET A 46 3.19 9.15 0.62
CA MET A 46 2.33 8.12 1.22
C MET A 46 1.46 7.39 0.19
N ALA A 47 1.39 7.89 -1.04
CA ALA A 47 0.67 7.30 -2.17
C ALA A 47 -0.76 6.83 -1.83
N GLY A 48 -1.45 7.52 -0.92
CA GLY A 48 -2.80 7.16 -0.47
C GLY A 48 -2.90 5.77 0.19
N SER A 49 -1.85 5.32 0.88
CA SER A 49 -1.82 3.99 1.50
C SER A 49 -2.80 3.84 2.66
N MET A 50 -3.88 3.11 2.44
CA MET A 50 -4.91 2.87 3.47
C MET A 50 -4.39 2.09 4.68
N SER A 51 -3.36 1.27 4.54
CA SER A 51 -2.72 0.62 5.69
C SER A 51 -2.04 1.63 6.63
N VAL A 52 -1.54 2.74 6.09
CA VAL A 52 -0.92 3.83 6.86
C VAL A 52 -1.99 4.73 7.46
N VAL A 53 -3.03 5.04 6.69
CA VAL A 53 -4.20 5.84 7.14
C VAL A 53 -4.89 5.18 8.32
N GLN A 54 -5.11 3.86 8.25
CA GLN A 54 -5.78 3.06 9.29
C GLN A 54 -5.12 3.15 10.68
N LEU A 55 -3.84 3.49 10.75
CA LEU A 55 -3.11 3.68 12.01
C LEU A 55 -3.00 5.15 12.46
N GLY A 56 -3.65 6.07 11.76
CA GLY A 56 -3.60 7.49 12.08
C GLY A 56 -2.19 8.10 11.96
N LEU A 57 -1.29 7.44 11.24
CA LEU A 57 0.09 7.89 11.09
C LEU A 57 0.20 9.23 10.37
N GLN A 58 -0.70 9.51 9.44
CA GLN A 58 -0.70 10.76 8.70
C GLN A 58 -0.94 11.98 9.60
N ASP A 59 -1.92 11.92 10.48
CA ASP A 59 -2.24 13.02 11.39
C ASP A 59 -1.08 13.24 12.38
N LYS A 60 -0.55 12.17 12.97
CA LYS A 60 0.60 12.23 13.88
C LYS A 60 1.85 12.81 13.23
N LEU A 61 2.10 12.51 11.96
CA LEU A 61 3.23 13.06 11.21
C LEU A 61 3.03 14.54 10.88
N ARG A 62 1.81 14.98 10.55
CA ARG A 62 1.49 16.40 10.36
C ARG A 62 1.71 17.21 11.63
N GLU A 63 1.25 16.72 12.78
CA GLU A 63 1.45 17.35 14.09
C GLU A 63 2.95 17.51 14.44
N ARG A 64 3.81 16.66 13.87
CA ARG A 64 5.27 16.73 14.03
C ARG A 64 5.98 17.69 13.07
N GLY A 65 5.24 18.34 12.16
CA GLY A 65 5.79 19.22 11.13
C GLY A 65 6.24 18.53 9.86
N ASN A 66 5.91 17.24 9.68
CA ASN A 66 6.16 16.53 8.42
C ASN A 66 5.23 17.05 7.32
N THR A 67 5.69 17.02 6.05
CA THR A 67 4.99 17.56 4.89
C THR A 67 4.85 16.52 3.77
N GLY A 68 4.20 16.89 2.66
CA GLY A 68 4.14 16.06 1.45
C GLY A 68 2.95 15.12 1.37
N PHE A 69 1.86 15.45 2.07
CA PHE A 69 0.64 14.64 2.11
C PHE A 69 -0.33 14.93 0.98
N GLU A 70 -0.12 16.03 0.25
CA GLU A 70 -0.99 16.44 -0.84
C GLU A 70 -0.65 15.68 -2.13
N PHE A 71 -1.65 15.42 -2.94
CA PHE A 71 -1.44 14.93 -4.29
C PHE A 71 -0.91 16.07 -5.18
N PRO A 72 0.08 15.78 -6.05
CA PRO A 72 0.54 16.78 -7.02
C PRO A 72 -0.60 17.13 -7.99
N LYS A 73 -0.64 18.39 -8.43
CA LYS A 73 -1.57 18.80 -9.48
C LYS A 73 -1.09 18.30 -10.84
N PRO A 74 -2.01 18.15 -11.83
CA PRO A 74 -1.62 17.82 -13.19
C PRO A 74 -0.54 18.78 -13.72
N GLY A 75 0.52 18.23 -14.30
CA GLY A 75 1.64 19.01 -14.85
C GLY A 75 2.67 19.50 -13.81
N GLU A 76 2.41 19.35 -12.50
CA GLU A 76 3.41 19.64 -11.48
C GLU A 76 4.46 18.52 -11.41
N ILE A 77 5.73 18.91 -11.38
CA ILE A 77 6.81 17.99 -11.03
C ILE A 77 6.78 17.83 -9.50
N PRO A 78 6.53 16.62 -8.97
CA PRO A 78 6.48 16.44 -7.53
C PRO A 78 7.80 16.86 -6.88
N ALA A 79 7.71 17.61 -5.78
CA ALA A 79 8.88 17.93 -4.98
C ALA A 79 9.55 16.63 -4.48
N ARG A 80 10.89 16.67 -4.35
CA ARG A 80 11.65 15.55 -3.81
C ARG A 80 11.13 15.14 -2.44
N LYS A 81 10.96 13.85 -2.25
CA LYS A 81 10.54 13.26 -0.97
C LYS A 81 11.72 12.58 -0.28
N ASP A 82 11.75 12.68 1.04
CA ASP A 82 12.81 12.08 1.87
C ASP A 82 12.48 10.66 2.26
N VAL A 83 11.19 10.38 2.51
CA VAL A 83 10.70 9.09 2.99
C VAL A 83 9.44 8.67 2.20
N LEU A 84 9.42 7.41 1.77
CA LEU A 84 8.22 6.74 1.29
C LEU A 84 7.64 5.90 2.43
N LEU A 85 6.45 6.26 2.91
CA LEU A 85 5.71 5.51 3.93
C LEU A 85 4.43 4.94 3.32
N VAL A 86 4.43 3.67 3.00
CA VAL A 86 3.34 3.00 2.25
C VAL A 86 3.15 1.55 2.69
N SER A 87 2.36 0.82 1.90
CA SER A 87 2.23 -0.64 1.95
C SER A 87 2.55 -1.23 0.58
N THR A 88 2.71 -2.55 0.48
CA THR A 88 2.65 -3.31 -0.77
C THR A 88 1.22 -3.81 -1.02
N ASN A 89 0.85 -4.07 -2.27
CA ASN A 89 -0.46 -4.67 -2.56
C ASN A 89 -0.49 -6.17 -2.22
N ALA A 90 0.61 -6.88 -2.48
CA ALA A 90 0.77 -8.28 -2.05
C ALA A 90 2.24 -8.58 -1.73
N VAL A 91 2.46 -9.59 -0.90
CA VAL A 91 3.77 -10.17 -0.59
C VAL A 91 3.69 -11.68 -0.73
N THR A 92 4.59 -12.27 -1.52
CA THR A 92 4.60 -13.71 -1.78
C THR A 92 5.31 -14.49 -0.68
N LEU A 93 5.02 -15.79 -0.56
CA LEU A 93 5.70 -16.66 0.42
C LEU A 93 7.22 -16.72 0.22
N ASP A 94 7.70 -16.52 -0.99
CA ASP A 94 9.13 -16.44 -1.29
C ASP A 94 9.71 -15.00 -1.19
N GLY A 95 8.92 -14.06 -0.63
CA GLY A 95 9.38 -12.72 -0.24
C GLY A 95 9.52 -11.72 -1.39
N LYS A 96 8.71 -11.81 -2.44
CA LYS A 96 8.60 -10.79 -3.47
C LYS A 96 7.48 -9.82 -3.13
N LEU A 97 7.68 -8.53 -3.44
CA LEU A 97 6.66 -7.49 -3.27
C LEU A 97 6.01 -7.19 -4.62
N VAL A 98 4.68 -7.34 -4.69
CA VAL A 98 3.91 -7.07 -5.91
C VAL A 98 3.04 -5.85 -5.72
N ASN A 99 3.15 -4.89 -6.63
CA ASN A 99 2.44 -3.62 -6.56
C ASN A 99 1.77 -3.28 -7.89
N LEU A 100 0.57 -2.73 -7.80
CA LEU A 100 -0.20 -2.20 -8.91
C LEU A 100 -0.51 -0.73 -8.63
N ASP A 101 -0.13 0.16 -9.53
CA ASP A 101 -0.18 1.60 -9.31
C ASP A 101 -0.81 2.35 -10.48
N GLY A 102 -1.59 3.39 -10.17
CA GLY A 102 -2.17 4.28 -11.18
C GLY A 102 -1.22 5.42 -11.55
N MET A 103 -0.69 6.11 -10.56
CA MET A 103 0.20 7.27 -10.76
C MET A 103 1.68 6.88 -10.86
N GLY A 104 2.05 5.71 -10.39
CA GLY A 104 3.44 5.26 -10.39
C GLY A 104 4.30 5.79 -9.24
N ASN A 105 3.78 6.68 -8.39
CA ASN A 105 4.53 7.34 -7.33
C ASN A 105 5.07 6.37 -6.27
N ARG A 106 4.26 5.40 -5.82
CA ARG A 106 4.72 4.36 -4.90
C ARG A 106 5.80 3.48 -5.52
N VAL A 107 5.55 2.96 -6.72
CA VAL A 107 6.48 2.04 -7.38
C VAL A 107 7.79 2.73 -7.77
N ALA A 108 7.72 3.98 -8.25
CA ALA A 108 8.92 4.78 -8.52
C ALA A 108 9.75 4.98 -7.25
N GLY A 109 9.12 5.38 -6.14
CA GLY A 109 9.79 5.59 -4.86
C GLY A 109 10.39 4.33 -4.26
N MET A 110 9.77 3.16 -4.49
CA MET A 110 10.34 1.87 -4.06
C MET A 110 11.58 1.48 -4.88
N ILE A 111 11.60 1.80 -6.18
CA ILE A 111 12.68 1.38 -7.08
C ILE A 111 13.85 2.34 -6.99
N HIS A 112 13.57 3.65 -7.06
CA HIS A 112 14.61 4.68 -7.13
C HIS A 112 14.05 6.05 -6.69
N GLY A 113 14.94 6.96 -6.31
CA GLY A 113 14.62 8.37 -6.06
C GLY A 113 14.31 8.71 -4.61
N ILE A 114 13.79 7.78 -3.82
CA ILE A 114 13.56 7.98 -2.37
C ILE A 114 14.52 7.08 -1.60
N LYS A 115 15.34 7.70 -0.74
CA LYS A 115 16.40 7.00 -0.02
C LYS A 115 15.86 6.04 1.04
N LYS A 116 14.80 6.42 1.76
CA LYS A 116 14.21 5.64 2.86
C LYS A 116 12.79 5.21 2.50
N VAL A 117 12.55 3.89 2.53
CA VAL A 117 11.24 3.28 2.29
C VAL A 117 10.81 2.50 3.52
N ILE A 118 9.64 2.83 4.04
CA ILE A 118 9.02 2.15 5.17
C ILE A 118 7.71 1.53 4.68
N LEU A 119 7.62 0.21 4.78
CA LEU A 119 6.41 -0.54 4.43
C LEU A 119 5.70 -1.06 5.68
N LEU A 120 4.40 -0.83 5.74
CA LEU A 120 3.51 -1.41 6.74
C LEU A 120 2.62 -2.45 6.06
N VAL A 121 2.83 -3.73 6.35
CA VAL A 121 2.25 -4.86 5.62
C VAL A 121 1.44 -5.74 6.54
N GLY A 122 0.13 -5.78 6.37
CA GLY A 122 -0.77 -6.68 7.11
C GLY A 122 -0.70 -8.13 6.60
N GLN A 123 -1.01 -9.09 7.46
CA GLN A 123 -1.06 -10.50 7.12
C GLN A 123 -1.98 -10.83 5.93
N ASN A 124 -3.01 -10.00 5.71
CA ASN A 124 -3.94 -10.12 4.60
C ASN A 124 -3.32 -9.87 3.22
N LYS A 125 -2.07 -9.39 3.17
CA LYS A 125 -1.32 -9.17 1.92
C LYS A 125 -0.53 -10.39 1.48
N ILE A 126 -0.44 -11.42 2.31
CA ILE A 126 0.30 -12.64 1.97
C ILE A 126 -0.43 -13.42 0.88
N VAL A 127 0.33 -13.82 -0.12
CA VAL A 127 -0.10 -14.66 -1.24
C VAL A 127 0.91 -15.79 -1.46
N ARG A 128 0.50 -16.84 -2.12
CA ARG A 128 1.37 -18.00 -2.38
C ARG A 128 2.55 -17.63 -3.27
N ASP A 129 2.29 -17.01 -4.40
CA ASP A 129 3.26 -16.71 -5.46
C ASP A 129 2.89 -15.42 -6.22
N VAL A 130 3.69 -15.09 -7.23
CA VAL A 130 3.50 -13.89 -8.07
C VAL A 130 2.23 -13.99 -8.91
N GLU A 131 1.87 -15.16 -9.38
CA GLU A 131 0.69 -15.37 -10.22
C GLU A 131 -0.59 -15.07 -9.42
N GLU A 132 -0.71 -15.66 -8.24
CA GLU A 132 -1.80 -15.33 -7.31
C GLU A 132 -1.79 -13.84 -6.92
N ALA A 133 -0.62 -13.24 -6.69
CA ALA A 133 -0.52 -11.82 -6.38
C ALA A 133 -1.09 -10.94 -7.49
N MET A 134 -0.68 -11.19 -8.73
CA MET A 134 -1.14 -10.42 -9.90
C MET A 134 -2.65 -10.57 -10.08
N GLU A 135 -3.15 -11.79 -10.02
CA GLU A 135 -4.58 -12.07 -10.16
C GLU A 135 -5.41 -11.39 -9.05
N ARG A 136 -5.03 -11.58 -7.79
CA ARG A 136 -5.71 -11.00 -6.64
C ARG A 136 -5.72 -9.48 -6.71
N VAL A 137 -4.56 -8.86 -6.99
CA VAL A 137 -4.44 -7.41 -6.99
C VAL A 137 -5.21 -6.79 -8.16
N GLN A 138 -5.09 -7.35 -9.36
CA GLN A 138 -5.70 -6.79 -10.55
C GLN A 138 -7.20 -7.09 -10.65
N LYS A 139 -7.62 -8.34 -10.36
CA LYS A 139 -8.99 -8.77 -10.59
C LYS A 139 -9.92 -8.58 -9.39
N VAL A 140 -9.37 -8.55 -8.16
CA VAL A 140 -10.17 -8.48 -6.94
C VAL A 140 -10.03 -7.11 -6.27
N ILE A 141 -8.79 -6.70 -5.97
CA ILE A 141 -8.53 -5.53 -5.13
C ILE A 141 -8.67 -4.23 -5.92
N ALA A 142 -8.12 -4.15 -7.12
CA ALA A 142 -8.18 -2.93 -7.92
C ALA A 142 -9.62 -2.52 -8.29
N PRO A 143 -10.52 -3.40 -8.74
CA PRO A 143 -11.92 -3.05 -8.98
C PRO A 143 -12.62 -2.49 -7.74
N TYR A 144 -12.42 -3.14 -6.60
CA TYR A 144 -12.98 -2.67 -5.33
C TYR A 144 -12.44 -1.29 -4.94
N HIS A 145 -11.13 -1.09 -5.07
CA HIS A 145 -10.50 0.20 -4.79
C HIS A 145 -11.01 1.29 -5.76
N ALA A 146 -11.10 1.01 -7.06
CA ALA A 146 -11.60 1.91 -8.08
C ALA A 146 -13.02 2.43 -7.77
N LYS A 147 -13.91 1.54 -7.30
CA LYS A 147 -15.28 1.90 -6.88
C LYS A 147 -15.28 2.98 -5.80
N TYR A 148 -14.49 2.83 -4.75
CA TYR A 148 -14.49 3.76 -3.62
C TYR A 148 -13.63 5.01 -3.86
N LEU A 149 -12.71 4.94 -4.81
CA LEU A 149 -12.05 6.13 -5.33
C LEU A 149 -12.98 6.99 -6.20
N GLY A 150 -14.07 6.41 -6.71
CA GLY A 150 -15.02 7.09 -7.60
C GLY A 150 -14.47 7.38 -9.00
N VAL A 151 -13.51 6.57 -9.48
CA VAL A 151 -12.93 6.76 -10.82
C VAL A 151 -13.88 6.28 -11.92
N LYS A 152 -13.82 6.95 -13.09
CA LYS A 152 -14.63 6.61 -14.27
C LYS A 152 -14.00 5.44 -15.04
N ALA A 153 -13.88 4.28 -14.40
CA ALA A 153 -13.42 3.04 -15.02
C ALA A 153 -14.52 1.97 -15.00
N PRO A 154 -14.62 1.07 -16.01
CA PRO A 154 -15.66 0.03 -16.07
C PRO A 154 -15.73 -0.79 -14.78
N CYS A 155 -14.61 -1.25 -14.27
CA CYS A 155 -14.51 -2.08 -13.07
C CYS A 155 -15.02 -1.39 -11.79
N ALA A 156 -15.05 -0.06 -11.73
CA ALA A 156 -15.64 0.66 -10.61
C ALA A 156 -17.16 0.47 -10.50
N LYS A 157 -17.82 0.19 -11.62
CA LYS A 157 -19.26 -0.09 -11.71
C LYS A 157 -19.56 -1.58 -11.67
N THR A 158 -18.84 -2.38 -12.46
CA THR A 158 -19.11 -3.82 -12.63
C THR A 158 -18.50 -4.68 -11.51
N GLY A 159 -17.42 -4.22 -10.87
CA GLY A 159 -16.62 -5.02 -9.94
C GLY A 159 -15.64 -5.97 -10.63
N GLU A 160 -15.64 -6.03 -11.97
CA GLU A 160 -14.82 -6.94 -12.76
C GLU A 160 -13.79 -6.18 -13.60
N CYS A 161 -12.54 -6.68 -13.61
CA CYS A 161 -11.47 -6.12 -14.43
C CYS A 161 -11.60 -6.62 -15.88
N THR A 162 -11.67 -5.68 -16.82
CA THR A 162 -11.72 -5.95 -18.28
C THR A 162 -10.45 -5.45 -18.99
N ASP A 163 -9.39 -5.11 -18.23
CA ASP A 163 -8.17 -4.47 -18.74
C ASP A 163 -8.45 -3.29 -19.68
N CYS A 164 -9.31 -2.39 -19.23
CA CYS A 164 -9.86 -1.28 -20.01
C CYS A 164 -8.83 -0.21 -20.37
N ASP A 165 -9.16 0.59 -21.41
CA ASP A 165 -8.38 1.76 -21.84
C ASP A 165 -8.85 3.07 -21.19
N SER A 166 -9.55 3.00 -20.05
CA SER A 166 -10.01 4.21 -19.36
C SER A 166 -8.83 5.10 -18.99
N PRO A 167 -8.84 6.39 -19.31
CA PRO A 167 -7.78 7.33 -18.88
C PRO A 167 -7.75 7.49 -17.36
N MET A 168 -8.83 7.10 -16.68
CA MET A 168 -8.96 7.14 -15.22
C MET A 168 -8.59 5.82 -14.53
N ARG A 169 -8.01 4.85 -15.26
CA ARG A 169 -7.61 3.58 -14.66
C ARG A 169 -6.54 3.77 -13.58
N ILE A 170 -6.62 2.96 -12.54
CA ILE A 170 -5.70 3.00 -11.39
C ILE A 170 -4.68 1.86 -11.42
N CYS A 171 -4.54 1.19 -12.56
CA CYS A 171 -3.75 -0.03 -12.76
C CYS A 171 -2.80 0.12 -13.97
N ASN A 172 -2.07 1.26 -14.04
CA ASN A 172 -1.19 1.57 -15.17
C ASN A 172 0.18 0.90 -15.07
N ALA A 173 0.68 0.67 -13.85
CA ALA A 173 2.01 0.12 -13.62
C ALA A 173 1.96 -1.03 -12.63
N MET A 174 2.40 -2.22 -13.06
CA MET A 174 2.61 -3.36 -12.17
C MET A 174 4.10 -3.61 -11.99
N THR A 175 4.53 -3.78 -10.74
CA THR A 175 5.93 -4.04 -10.41
C THR A 175 6.08 -5.22 -9.48
N ILE A 176 7.18 -5.97 -9.68
CA ILE A 176 7.58 -7.10 -8.86
C ILE A 176 9.00 -6.83 -8.35
N LEU A 177 9.12 -6.49 -7.07
CA LEU A 177 10.43 -6.39 -6.44
C LEU A 177 10.85 -7.77 -5.94
N LYS A 178 11.80 -8.38 -6.63
CA LYS A 178 12.33 -9.72 -6.27
C LYS A 178 13.25 -9.66 -5.07
N LYS A 179 14.04 -8.59 -4.94
CA LYS A 179 15.00 -8.32 -3.86
C LYS A 179 15.04 -6.83 -3.58
N LYS A 180 15.58 -6.45 -2.44
CA LYS A 180 15.77 -5.05 -2.08
C LYS A 180 16.67 -4.33 -3.09
N PRO A 181 16.23 -3.21 -3.69
CA PRO A 181 17.10 -2.35 -4.48
C PRO A 181 18.31 -1.87 -3.66
N PRO A 182 19.54 -1.90 -4.20
CA PRO A 182 20.76 -1.66 -3.40
C PRO A 182 20.85 -0.25 -2.82
N MET A 183 20.34 0.75 -3.54
CA MET A 183 20.45 2.17 -3.17
C MET A 183 19.34 2.65 -2.25
N THR A 184 18.37 1.80 -1.88
CA THR A 184 17.20 2.16 -1.08
C THR A 184 17.28 1.50 0.29
N ASP A 185 17.11 2.28 1.36
CA ASP A 185 16.98 1.79 2.73
C ASP A 185 15.53 1.34 2.98
N PHE A 186 15.29 0.03 2.92
CA PHE A 186 13.99 -0.56 3.17
C PHE A 186 13.85 -1.03 4.62
N THR A 187 12.76 -0.64 5.26
CA THR A 187 12.27 -1.26 6.50
C THR A 187 10.84 -1.72 6.29
N ILE A 188 10.58 -3.00 6.50
CA ILE A 188 9.27 -3.62 6.38
C ILE A 188 8.76 -4.01 7.77
N PHE A 189 7.62 -3.47 8.16
CA PHE A 189 6.86 -3.91 9.33
C PHE A 189 5.81 -4.91 8.86
N MET A 190 6.06 -6.20 9.08
CA MET A 190 5.08 -7.26 8.87
C MET A 190 4.25 -7.39 10.13
N VAL A 191 2.92 -7.24 10.04
CA VAL A 191 2.05 -7.27 11.21
C VAL A 191 1.04 -8.42 11.17
N GLY A 192 0.74 -8.97 12.35
CA GLY A 192 -0.17 -10.09 12.55
C GLY A 192 -1.66 -9.71 12.46
N GLU A 193 -1.99 -8.56 11.88
CA GLU A 193 -3.35 -8.05 11.69
C GLU A 193 -3.65 -7.75 10.23
N ASP A 194 -4.94 -7.73 9.87
CA ASP A 194 -5.38 -7.34 8.54
C ASP A 194 -5.34 -5.81 8.40
N LEU A 195 -4.57 -5.30 7.42
CA LEU A 195 -4.41 -3.87 7.18
C LEU A 195 -4.66 -3.47 5.73
N GLY A 196 -5.44 -2.42 5.56
CA GLY A 196 -5.81 -1.90 4.24
C GLY A 196 -6.52 -2.96 3.38
N LEU A 197 -6.45 -2.80 2.07
CA LEU A 197 -7.08 -3.74 1.14
C LEU A 197 -6.19 -4.95 0.84
N GLY A 198 -6.78 -6.16 0.94
CA GLY A 198 -6.20 -7.43 0.56
C GLY A 198 -7.05 -8.56 1.12
N TRP A 199 -7.58 -9.42 0.26
CA TRP A 199 -8.28 -10.65 0.65
C TRP A 199 -8.25 -11.65 -0.51
N ASP A 200 -8.42 -12.90 -0.15
CA ASP A 200 -8.73 -13.97 -1.09
C ASP A 200 -10.25 -14.15 -1.12
N PRO A 201 -10.91 -14.20 -2.28
CA PRO A 201 -12.33 -14.47 -2.38
C PRO A 201 -12.80 -15.75 -1.69
N ALA A 202 -11.91 -16.71 -1.51
CA ALA A 202 -12.18 -17.97 -0.81
C ALA A 202 -12.15 -17.85 0.73
N TRP A 203 -11.74 -16.71 1.29
CA TRP A 203 -11.75 -16.53 2.75
C TRP A 203 -13.16 -16.46 3.32
N PRO A 204 -13.33 -16.72 4.65
CA PRO A 204 -14.60 -16.54 5.31
C PRO A 204 -15.17 -15.15 5.07
N ARG A 205 -16.45 -15.10 4.71
CA ARG A 205 -17.16 -13.85 4.35
C ARG A 205 -17.07 -12.79 5.44
N GLU A 206 -17.18 -13.18 6.69
CA GLU A 206 -17.06 -12.28 7.84
C GLU A 206 -15.70 -11.54 7.86
N ARG A 207 -14.59 -12.25 7.59
CA ARG A 207 -13.26 -11.63 7.50
C ARG A 207 -13.16 -10.63 6.35
N ILE A 208 -13.69 -11.00 5.17
CA ILE A 208 -13.71 -10.12 4.00
C ILE A 208 -14.54 -8.87 4.30
N GLU A 209 -15.73 -9.01 4.86
CA GLU A 209 -16.61 -7.90 5.22
C GLU A 209 -15.98 -6.97 6.26
N LYS A 210 -15.25 -7.51 7.23
CA LYS A 210 -14.50 -6.71 8.21
C LYS A 210 -13.42 -5.85 7.53
N ILE A 211 -12.62 -6.42 6.65
CA ILE A 211 -11.61 -5.69 5.88
C ILE A 211 -12.26 -4.60 5.03
N GLN A 212 -13.32 -4.93 4.33
CA GLN A 212 -14.04 -4.01 3.46
C GLN A 212 -14.72 -2.88 4.22
N SER A 213 -15.34 -3.15 5.37
CA SER A 213 -16.01 -2.14 6.19
C SER A 213 -15.01 -1.17 6.81
N THR A 214 -13.89 -1.68 7.31
CA THR A 214 -12.78 -0.84 7.81
C THR A 214 -12.26 0.06 6.69
N TYR A 215 -11.98 -0.51 5.53
CA TYR A 215 -11.51 0.26 4.38
C TYR A 215 -12.49 1.37 3.95
N ARG A 216 -13.81 1.07 3.89
CA ARG A 216 -14.83 2.07 3.52
C ARG A 216 -14.84 3.26 4.47
N LYS A 217 -14.74 3.00 5.77
CA LYS A 217 -14.66 4.05 6.78
C LYS A 217 -13.41 4.91 6.56
N GLU A 218 -12.25 4.28 6.49
CA GLU A 218 -10.98 4.97 6.37
C GLU A 218 -10.84 5.80 5.08
N ILE A 219 -11.33 5.31 3.95
CA ILE A 219 -11.26 6.07 2.69
C ILE A 219 -12.21 7.26 2.69
N GLN A 220 -13.35 7.18 3.35
CA GLN A 220 -14.26 8.31 3.52
C GLN A 220 -13.63 9.39 4.40
N GLU A 221 -13.07 9.01 5.55
CA GLU A 221 -12.37 9.93 6.45
C GLU A 221 -11.14 10.56 5.79
N PHE A 222 -10.41 9.79 5.00
CA PHE A 222 -9.25 10.29 4.25
C PHE A 222 -9.65 11.40 3.27
N PHE A 223 -10.68 11.20 2.44
CA PHE A 223 -11.13 12.21 1.48
C PHE A 223 -11.96 13.35 2.11
N ALA A 224 -12.38 13.22 3.35
CA ALA A 224 -12.91 14.36 4.09
C ALA A 224 -11.80 15.36 4.50
N LYS A 225 -10.55 14.87 4.64
CA LYS A 225 -9.39 15.68 5.04
C LYS A 225 -8.50 16.11 3.87
N ILE A 226 -8.46 15.33 2.79
CA ILE A 226 -7.61 15.58 1.63
C ILE A 226 -8.50 15.60 0.38
N PRO A 227 -8.52 16.71 -0.37
CA PRO A 227 -9.28 16.79 -1.62
C PRO A 227 -8.89 15.67 -2.59
N ARG A 228 -9.88 15.15 -3.31
CA ARG A 228 -9.62 14.20 -4.39
C ARG A 228 -8.76 14.90 -5.47
N PRO A 229 -7.84 14.17 -6.10
CA PRO A 229 -7.04 14.75 -7.19
C PRO A 229 -7.93 15.28 -8.31
N SER A 230 -7.71 16.54 -8.74
CA SER A 230 -8.52 17.23 -9.74
C SER A 230 -8.51 16.58 -11.13
N TYR A 231 -7.44 15.84 -11.49
CA TYR A 231 -7.38 15.09 -12.76
C TYR A 231 -8.40 13.94 -12.86
N ARG A 232 -9.23 13.74 -11.83
CA ARG A 232 -10.30 12.73 -11.81
C ARG A 232 -11.67 13.29 -12.19
N ASP A 233 -11.77 14.60 -12.36
CA ASP A 233 -13.03 15.30 -12.64
C ASP A 233 -13.19 15.64 -14.14
N GLU A 234 -12.12 15.45 -14.96
CA GLU A 234 -12.11 15.69 -16.42
C GLU A 234 -12.43 14.37 -17.20
#